data_6e1501f469381766a1a18122899f2460
#
_entry.id   6e1501f469381766a1a18122899f2460
#
_cell.length_a   1.000
_cell.length_b   1.000
_cell.length_c   1.000
_cell.angle_alpha   90.00
_cell.angle_beta   90.00
_cell.angle_gamma   90.00
#
_symmetry.space_group_name_H-M   'P 1'
#
loop_
_entity.id
_entity.type
_entity.pdbx_description
1 polymer ?
#
loop_
_entity_poly.entity_id
_entity_poly.type
_entity_poly.pdbx_seq_one_letter_code
_entity_poly.pdbx_strand_id
1 'polypeptide(L)'
;CIGVALDCERNSTLDQLMRNASLAMHEARQEKELIKLFTEKTEDSTFSQIDLWSDLSNAIETGELHLGYQPQVNVTNGKIESTEALLRWIHPQHGSIRTDKLIEVAEGTILMSKLTLCVFHTVLRELSSYRSAGLNVRVSINFSADDLRDPELTELIAQGLSIWNIPP
;
A
#
# COMPACT_ATOMS: atom_id res chain seq x y z
N CYS A 1 5.15 -12.98 -18.76
CA CYS A 1 5.42 -11.72 -19.48
C CYS A 1 6.91 -11.39 -19.41
N ILE A 2 7.43 -10.72 -20.42
CA ILE A 2 8.84 -10.34 -20.52
C ILE A 2 8.89 -8.82 -20.75
N GLY A 3 9.64 -8.11 -19.92
CA GLY A 3 9.99 -6.71 -20.15
C GLY A 3 11.40 -6.60 -20.72
N VAL A 4 11.59 -5.72 -21.68
CA VAL A 4 12.87 -5.48 -22.35
C VAL A 4 13.23 -4.00 -22.22
N ALA A 5 14.45 -3.70 -21.81
CA ALA A 5 15.01 -2.36 -21.86
C ALA A 5 16.26 -2.34 -22.74
N LEU A 6 16.41 -1.31 -23.56
CA LEU A 6 17.55 -1.12 -24.45
C LEU A 6 18.33 0.12 -24.00
N ASP A 7 19.65 0.02 -23.93
CA ASP A 7 20.56 1.15 -23.73
C ASP A 7 21.11 1.63 -25.09
N CYS A 8 20.30 2.42 -25.78
CA CYS A 8 20.65 2.90 -27.13
C CYS A 8 21.78 3.95 -27.09
N GLU A 9 21.93 4.68 -25.99
CA GLU A 9 22.92 5.75 -25.87
C GLU A 9 24.17 5.38 -25.06
N ARG A 10 24.20 4.15 -24.50
CA ARG A 10 25.28 3.63 -23.64
C ARG A 10 25.57 4.48 -22.39
N ASN A 11 24.56 5.17 -21.90
CA ASN A 11 24.65 6.03 -20.72
C ASN A 11 23.92 5.46 -19.49
N SER A 12 23.17 4.36 -19.65
CA SER A 12 22.39 3.78 -18.55
C SER A 12 23.25 2.93 -17.63
N THR A 13 23.03 3.03 -16.34
CA THR A 13 23.59 2.07 -15.36
C THR A 13 22.86 0.75 -15.44
N LEU A 14 23.49 -0.34 -14.96
CA LEU A 14 22.84 -1.65 -14.86
C LEU A 14 21.53 -1.58 -14.06
N ASP A 15 21.52 -0.82 -12.97
CA ASP A 15 20.33 -0.63 -12.14
C ASP A 15 19.20 0.06 -12.88
N GLN A 16 19.50 1.06 -13.71
CA GLN A 16 18.50 1.72 -14.56
C GLN A 16 17.93 0.76 -15.62
N LEU A 17 18.77 -0.04 -16.28
CA LEU A 17 18.30 -1.02 -17.25
C LEU A 17 17.42 -2.10 -16.62
N MET A 18 17.81 -2.61 -15.46
CA MET A 18 17.01 -3.58 -14.70
C MET A 18 15.67 -2.99 -14.28
N ARG A 19 15.68 -1.75 -13.84
CA ARG A 19 14.49 -0.97 -13.52
C ARG A 19 13.54 -0.87 -14.70
N ASN A 20 14.05 -0.37 -15.83
CA ASN A 20 13.28 -0.14 -17.04
C ASN A 20 12.70 -1.46 -17.61
N ALA A 21 13.46 -2.54 -17.56
CA ALA A 21 12.97 -3.87 -17.96
C ALA A 21 11.85 -4.38 -17.03
N SER A 22 11.96 -4.12 -15.72
CA SER A 22 10.93 -4.50 -14.75
C SER A 22 9.63 -3.72 -14.95
N LEU A 23 9.71 -2.42 -15.28
CA LEU A 23 8.56 -1.59 -15.64
C LEU A 23 7.85 -2.13 -16.88
N ALA A 24 8.58 -2.37 -17.95
CA ALA A 24 8.03 -2.94 -19.18
C ALA A 24 7.37 -4.30 -18.94
N MET A 25 7.95 -5.14 -18.06
CA MET A 25 7.35 -6.42 -17.69
C MET A 25 6.02 -6.22 -16.93
N HIS A 26 5.94 -5.25 -16.03
CA HIS A 26 4.71 -4.95 -15.30
C HIS A 26 3.61 -4.44 -16.23
N GLU A 27 3.93 -3.50 -17.13
CA GLU A 27 3.00 -3.04 -18.16
C GLU A 27 2.53 -4.18 -19.09
N ALA A 28 3.44 -5.07 -19.53
CA ALA A 28 3.08 -6.26 -20.30
C ALA A 28 2.07 -7.15 -19.57
N ARG A 29 2.19 -7.29 -18.26
CA ARG A 29 1.24 -8.07 -17.43
C ARG A 29 -0.13 -7.41 -17.37
N GLN A 30 -0.20 -6.09 -17.18
CA GLN A 30 -1.47 -5.34 -17.14
C GLN A 30 -2.19 -5.38 -18.49
N GLU A 31 -1.46 -5.20 -19.57
CA GLU A 31 -2.01 -5.19 -20.93
C GLU A 31 -2.20 -6.61 -21.53
N LYS A 32 -1.87 -7.66 -20.76
CA LYS A 32 -1.90 -9.07 -21.18
C LYS A 32 -1.06 -9.36 -22.42
N GLU A 33 0.03 -8.63 -22.57
CA GLU A 33 1.03 -8.86 -23.60
C GLU A 33 2.10 -9.86 -23.14
N LEU A 34 2.71 -10.58 -24.08
CA LEU A 34 3.79 -11.52 -23.77
C LEU A 34 5.13 -10.83 -23.58
N ILE A 35 5.38 -9.79 -24.36
CA ILE A 35 6.65 -9.05 -24.38
C ILE A 35 6.33 -7.56 -24.57
N LYS A 36 6.98 -6.71 -23.78
CA LYS A 36 6.92 -5.26 -23.94
C LYS A 36 8.30 -4.64 -23.86
N LEU A 37 8.55 -3.68 -24.74
CA LEU A 37 9.77 -2.89 -24.77
C LEU A 37 9.54 -1.63 -23.93
N PHE A 38 10.47 -1.30 -23.04
CA PHE A 38 10.49 -0.01 -22.35
C PHE A 38 10.67 1.11 -23.37
N THR A 39 9.74 2.04 -23.38
CA THR A 39 9.82 3.28 -24.13
C THR A 39 9.68 4.44 -23.17
N GLU A 40 10.62 5.37 -23.17
CA GLU A 40 10.46 6.63 -22.42
C GLU A 40 9.20 7.34 -22.92
N LYS A 41 8.14 7.26 -22.13
CA LYS A 41 6.97 8.13 -22.34
C LYS A 41 7.36 9.51 -21.86
N THR A 42 7.35 10.48 -22.78
CA THR A 42 7.60 11.89 -22.53
C THR A 42 6.86 12.41 -21.29
N GLU A 43 7.60 12.91 -20.39
CA GLU A 43 7.48 13.92 -19.30
C GLU A 43 6.12 14.36 -18.68
N ASP A 44 4.98 13.73 -18.83
CA ASP A 44 3.75 14.24 -18.20
C ASP A 44 3.00 13.28 -17.25
N SER A 45 3.58 12.14 -16.90
CA SER A 45 3.02 11.22 -15.89
C SER A 45 4.10 10.54 -15.05
N THR A 46 5.11 11.26 -14.64
CA THR A 46 6.39 10.72 -14.24
C THR A 46 6.61 10.72 -12.75
N PHE A 47 5.83 9.95 -12.09
CA PHE A 47 6.32 9.24 -10.94
C PHE A 47 6.55 7.81 -11.41
N SER A 48 7.80 7.42 -11.62
CA SER A 48 8.11 6.04 -12.01
C SER A 48 7.50 5.11 -10.95
N GLN A 49 6.78 4.08 -11.36
CA GLN A 49 6.23 3.10 -10.41
C GLN A 49 7.33 2.48 -9.52
N ILE A 50 8.56 2.46 -10.02
CA ILE A 50 9.73 1.98 -9.26
C ILE A 50 10.19 2.99 -8.21
N ASP A 51 10.18 4.28 -8.52
CA ASP A 51 10.52 5.30 -7.53
C ASP A 51 9.45 5.29 -6.44
N LEU A 52 8.18 5.21 -6.83
CA LEU A 52 7.07 5.08 -5.88
C LEU A 52 7.15 3.78 -5.05
N TRP A 53 7.60 2.65 -5.63
CA TRP A 53 7.82 1.41 -4.89
C TRP A 53 8.93 1.57 -3.83
N SER A 54 10.05 2.16 -4.22
CA SER A 54 11.19 2.42 -3.32
C SER A 54 10.80 3.38 -2.20
N ASP A 55 10.14 4.47 -2.56
CA ASP A 55 9.71 5.49 -1.62
C ASP A 55 8.62 4.97 -0.67
N LEU A 56 7.68 4.15 -1.17
CA LEU A 56 6.68 3.48 -0.34
C LEU A 56 7.33 2.49 0.64
N SER A 57 8.33 1.72 0.20
CA SER A 57 9.08 0.83 1.09
C SER A 57 9.73 1.60 2.24
N ASN A 58 10.36 2.73 1.92
CA ASN A 58 10.97 3.60 2.92
C ASN A 58 9.90 4.24 3.84
N ALA A 59 8.79 4.72 3.28
CA ALA A 59 7.70 5.34 4.04
C ALA A 59 7.05 4.38 5.06
N ILE A 60 6.96 3.07 4.72
CA ILE A 60 6.51 2.03 5.66
C ILE A 60 7.49 1.93 6.84
N GLU A 61 8.80 1.93 6.57
CA GLU A 61 9.84 1.75 7.59
C GLU A 61 10.02 3.00 8.46
N THR A 62 9.87 4.20 7.89
CA THR A 62 10.01 5.48 8.60
C THR A 62 8.73 5.96 9.27
N GLY A 63 7.60 5.30 9.02
CA GLY A 63 6.31 5.66 9.62
C GLY A 63 5.69 6.94 9.04
N GLU A 64 5.95 7.24 7.78
CA GLU A 64 5.37 8.40 7.08
C GLU A 64 3.93 8.19 6.64
N LEU A 65 3.45 6.94 6.69
CA LEU A 65 2.08 6.62 6.33
C LEU A 65 1.11 7.00 7.44
N HIS A 66 -0.04 7.54 7.06
CA HIS A 66 -1.08 8.00 7.97
C HIS A 66 -2.38 7.27 7.69
N LEU A 67 -3.28 7.23 8.67
CA LEU A 67 -4.63 6.71 8.50
C LEU A 67 -5.65 7.85 8.57
N GLY A 68 -6.57 7.86 7.62
CA GLY A 68 -7.81 8.60 7.71
C GLY A 68 -8.94 7.65 8.11
N TYR A 69 -9.85 8.11 8.97
CA TYR A 69 -10.99 7.30 9.40
C TYR A 69 -12.27 7.85 8.80
N GLN A 70 -12.91 7.05 7.95
CA GLN A 70 -14.20 7.41 7.34
C GLN A 70 -15.35 6.87 8.18
N PRO A 71 -16.23 7.76 8.72
CA PRO A 71 -17.35 7.31 9.52
C PRO A 71 -18.35 6.49 8.73
N GLN A 72 -18.85 5.41 9.33
CA GLN A 72 -19.97 4.62 8.84
C GLN A 72 -21.18 4.92 9.71
N VAL A 73 -22.18 5.54 9.10
CA VAL A 73 -23.36 6.07 9.78
C VAL A 73 -24.54 5.14 9.58
N ASN A 74 -25.23 4.77 10.66
CA ASN A 74 -26.50 4.07 10.59
C ASN A 74 -27.57 5.02 10.05
N VAL A 75 -28.11 4.70 8.88
CA VAL A 75 -29.09 5.54 8.18
C VAL A 75 -30.43 5.67 8.90
N THR A 76 -30.76 4.74 9.82
CA THR A 76 -32.01 4.75 10.55
C THR A 76 -32.00 5.72 11.73
N ASN A 77 -30.85 5.87 12.41
CA ASN A 77 -30.75 6.66 13.63
C ASN A 77 -29.72 7.80 13.56
N GLY A 78 -28.98 7.92 12.44
CA GLY A 78 -27.96 8.97 12.23
C GLY A 78 -26.72 8.86 13.08
N LYS A 79 -26.51 7.76 13.81
CA LYS A 79 -25.34 7.57 14.68
C LYS A 79 -24.17 6.92 13.93
N ILE A 80 -22.95 7.30 14.29
CA ILE A 80 -21.73 6.63 13.82
C ILE A 80 -21.64 5.29 14.55
N GLU A 81 -21.58 4.18 13.82
CA GLU A 81 -21.46 2.82 14.36
C GLU A 81 -20.04 2.27 14.26
N SER A 82 -19.32 2.67 13.24
CA SER A 82 -17.95 2.24 12.99
C SER A 82 -17.23 3.27 12.12
N THR A 83 -15.96 3.03 11.89
CA THR A 83 -15.15 3.79 10.94
C THR A 83 -14.37 2.82 10.05
N GLU A 84 -14.03 3.25 8.85
CA GLU A 84 -13.11 2.54 7.97
C GLU A 84 -11.75 3.21 8.00
N ALA A 85 -10.70 2.44 8.25
CA ALA A 85 -9.32 2.92 8.18
C ALA A 85 -8.86 2.96 6.72
N LEU A 86 -8.51 4.13 6.26
CA LEU A 86 -8.08 4.41 4.89
C LEU A 86 -6.66 4.95 4.89
N LEU A 87 -5.77 4.25 4.20
CA LEU A 87 -4.39 4.68 4.05
C LEU A 87 -4.29 6.05 3.39
N ARG A 88 -3.37 6.86 3.90
CA ARG A 88 -3.00 8.19 3.37
C ARG A 88 -1.50 8.35 3.38
N TRP A 89 -0.97 8.90 2.32
CA TRP A 89 0.43 9.26 2.25
C TRP A 89 0.60 10.64 1.62
N ILE A 90 1.33 11.49 2.32
CA ILE A 90 1.75 12.80 1.83
C ILE A 90 3.24 12.66 1.52
N HIS A 91 3.55 12.42 0.25
CA HIS A 91 4.92 12.25 -0.19
C HIS A 91 5.68 13.58 -0.10
N PRO A 92 6.93 13.61 0.42
CA PRO A 92 7.68 14.86 0.62
C PRO A 92 7.85 15.71 -0.64
N GLN A 93 7.99 15.08 -1.81
CA GLN A 93 8.24 15.79 -3.09
C GLN A 93 6.98 15.88 -3.96
N HIS A 94 6.01 14.96 -3.82
CA HIS A 94 4.87 14.81 -4.73
C HIS A 94 3.51 15.11 -4.09
N GLY A 95 3.52 15.49 -2.81
CA GLY A 95 2.27 15.78 -2.09
C GLY A 95 1.41 14.54 -1.86
N SER A 96 0.09 14.69 -1.86
CA SER A 96 -0.82 13.60 -1.57
C SER A 96 -0.84 12.56 -2.69
N ILE A 97 -0.42 11.32 -2.38
CA ILE A 97 -0.48 10.19 -3.28
C ILE A 97 -1.83 9.48 -3.13
N ARG A 98 -2.47 9.18 -4.24
CA ARG A 98 -3.75 8.44 -4.24
C ARG A 98 -3.55 7.02 -3.77
N THR A 99 -4.46 6.54 -2.90
CA THR A 99 -4.39 5.20 -2.31
C THR A 99 -4.44 4.09 -3.37
N ASP A 100 -5.22 4.26 -4.45
CA ASP A 100 -5.27 3.30 -5.54
C ASP A 100 -3.92 3.12 -6.23
N LYS A 101 -3.12 4.18 -6.36
CA LYS A 101 -1.75 4.11 -6.90
C LYS A 101 -0.79 3.40 -5.95
N LEU A 102 -0.95 3.59 -4.63
CA LEU A 102 -0.15 2.86 -3.63
C LEU A 102 -0.43 1.36 -3.70
N ILE A 103 -1.70 0.98 -3.77
CA ILE A 103 -2.10 -0.42 -3.90
C ILE A 103 -1.59 -1.02 -5.22
N GLU A 104 -1.75 -0.31 -6.35
CA GLU A 104 -1.25 -0.75 -7.66
C GLU A 104 0.25 -1.09 -7.64
N VAL A 105 1.05 -0.29 -6.94
CA VAL A 105 2.51 -0.47 -6.82
C VAL A 105 2.87 -1.59 -5.85
N ALA A 106 2.09 -1.77 -4.79
CA ALA A 106 2.33 -2.81 -3.78
C ALA A 106 1.81 -4.20 -4.19
N GLU A 107 0.73 -4.25 -5.00
CA GLU A 107 0.04 -5.48 -5.36
C GLU A 107 0.95 -6.47 -6.08
N GLY A 108 0.88 -7.74 -5.69
CA GLY A 108 1.73 -8.81 -6.21
C GLY A 108 3.21 -8.73 -5.81
N THR A 109 3.55 -7.86 -4.87
CA THR A 109 4.90 -7.72 -4.30
C THR A 109 4.88 -7.92 -2.78
N ILE A 110 6.06 -8.08 -2.18
CA ILE A 110 6.22 -8.17 -0.73
C ILE A 110 5.76 -6.89 0.02
N LEU A 111 5.67 -5.76 -0.70
CA LEU A 111 5.21 -4.52 -0.09
C LEU A 111 3.74 -4.58 0.33
N MET A 112 2.91 -5.36 -0.36
CA MET A 112 1.50 -5.48 0.00
C MET A 112 1.32 -6.00 1.41
N SER A 113 1.99 -7.11 1.75
CA SER A 113 1.95 -7.67 3.11
C SER A 113 2.56 -6.72 4.16
N LYS A 114 3.68 -6.07 3.83
CA LYS A 114 4.28 -5.05 4.73
C LYS A 114 3.32 -3.88 4.97
N LEU A 115 2.63 -3.41 3.93
CA LEU A 115 1.66 -2.33 4.00
C LEU A 115 0.46 -2.72 4.86
N THR A 116 -0.09 -3.91 4.63
CA THR A 116 -1.19 -4.47 5.44
C THR A 116 -0.81 -4.54 6.92
N LEU A 117 0.37 -5.06 7.24
CA LEU A 117 0.88 -5.11 8.62
C LEU A 117 1.05 -3.73 9.24
N CYS A 118 1.61 -2.78 8.48
CA CYS A 118 1.78 -1.39 8.93
C CYS A 118 0.42 -0.76 9.27
N VAL A 119 -0.57 -0.89 8.39
CA VAL A 119 -1.93 -0.39 8.61
C VAL A 119 -2.56 -1.07 9.83
N PHE A 120 -2.49 -2.40 9.91
CA PHE A 120 -3.05 -3.18 11.00
C PHE A 120 -2.50 -2.76 12.36
N HIS A 121 -1.18 -2.71 12.52
CA HIS A 121 -0.56 -2.31 13.78
C HIS A 121 -0.84 -0.83 14.13
N THR A 122 -0.90 0.05 13.14
CA THR A 122 -1.25 1.46 13.36
C THR A 122 -2.68 1.59 13.88
N VAL A 123 -3.65 0.89 13.26
CA VAL A 123 -5.04 0.88 13.74
C VAL A 123 -5.12 0.37 15.18
N LEU A 124 -4.47 -0.74 15.51
CA LEU A 124 -4.54 -1.31 16.87
C LEU A 124 -3.94 -0.36 17.91
N ARG A 125 -2.79 0.27 17.59
CA ARG A 125 -2.17 1.27 18.46
C ARG A 125 -3.12 2.45 18.73
N GLU A 126 -3.75 2.99 17.69
CA GLU A 126 -4.67 4.11 17.80
C GLU A 126 -5.96 3.74 18.52
N LEU A 127 -6.52 2.54 18.23
CA LEU A 127 -7.67 2.00 18.98
C LEU A 127 -7.38 1.84 20.46
N SER A 128 -6.19 1.35 20.83
CA SER A 128 -5.78 1.25 22.24
C SER A 128 -5.75 2.62 22.91
N SER A 129 -5.25 3.64 22.21
CA SER A 129 -5.26 5.03 22.67
C SER A 129 -6.68 5.58 22.84
N TYR A 130 -7.56 5.38 21.86
CA TYR A 130 -8.97 5.83 21.92
C TYR A 130 -9.72 5.18 23.09
N ARG A 131 -9.54 3.86 23.29
CA ARG A 131 -10.14 3.15 24.41
C ARG A 131 -9.66 3.69 25.76
N SER A 132 -8.37 4.00 25.87
CA SER A 132 -7.79 4.61 27.07
C SER A 132 -8.39 5.99 27.35
N ALA A 133 -8.81 6.72 26.31
CA ALA A 133 -9.54 7.98 26.39
C ALA A 133 -11.06 7.81 26.59
N GLY A 134 -11.56 6.59 26.76
CA GLY A 134 -12.98 6.29 26.95
C GLY A 134 -13.82 6.20 25.67
N LEU A 135 -13.18 6.22 24.51
CA LEU A 135 -13.85 6.12 23.21
C LEU A 135 -13.85 4.66 22.72
N ASN A 136 -15.02 4.05 22.65
CA ASN A 136 -15.21 2.72 22.09
C ASN A 136 -15.65 2.83 20.63
N VAL A 137 -14.69 2.71 19.71
CA VAL A 137 -14.91 2.78 18.26
C VAL A 137 -14.62 1.42 17.65
N ARG A 138 -15.45 1.00 16.69
CA ARG A 138 -15.17 -0.14 15.81
C ARG A 138 -14.49 0.38 14.55
N VAL A 139 -13.45 -0.31 14.10
CA VAL A 139 -12.71 0.06 12.90
C VAL A 139 -12.66 -1.13 11.94
N SER A 140 -13.02 -0.89 10.68
CA SER A 140 -12.82 -1.83 9.60
C SER A 140 -11.47 -1.61 8.96
N ILE A 141 -10.76 -2.70 8.64
CA ILE A 141 -9.46 -2.71 7.97
C ILE A 141 -9.61 -3.49 6.68
N ASN A 142 -9.06 -2.96 5.59
CA ASN A 142 -9.03 -3.65 4.30
C ASN A 142 -7.85 -4.61 4.24
N PHE A 143 -8.11 -5.86 3.86
CA PHE A 143 -7.13 -6.89 3.55
C PHE A 143 -7.16 -7.20 2.07
N SER A 144 -6.00 -7.47 1.47
CA SER A 144 -5.92 -7.90 0.09
C SER A 144 -6.36 -9.37 -0.07
N ALA A 145 -6.63 -9.78 -1.31
CA ALA A 145 -6.93 -11.19 -1.59
C ALA A 145 -5.75 -12.12 -1.28
N ASP A 146 -4.52 -11.62 -1.37
CA ASP A 146 -3.30 -12.36 -1.05
C ASP A 146 -3.13 -12.51 0.47
N ASP A 147 -3.41 -11.46 1.24
CA ASP A 147 -3.42 -11.54 2.71
C ASP A 147 -4.43 -12.60 3.20
N LEU A 148 -5.62 -12.67 2.57
CA LEU A 148 -6.65 -13.65 2.94
C LEU A 148 -6.28 -15.11 2.60
N ARG A 149 -5.28 -15.34 1.75
CA ARG A 149 -4.73 -16.67 1.44
C ARG A 149 -3.61 -17.08 2.39
N ASP A 150 -3.09 -16.13 3.16
CA ASP A 150 -2.02 -16.41 4.11
C ASP A 150 -2.58 -17.22 5.30
N PRO A 151 -2.12 -18.47 5.52
CA PRO A 151 -2.58 -19.29 6.63
C PRO A 151 -2.23 -18.71 8.01
N GLU A 152 -1.24 -17.82 8.09
CA GLU A 152 -0.79 -17.20 9.33
C GLU A 152 -1.58 -15.93 9.69
N LEU A 153 -2.44 -15.43 8.79
CA LEU A 153 -3.20 -14.19 9.00
C LEU A 153 -4.03 -14.23 10.29
N THR A 154 -4.70 -15.35 10.56
CA THR A 154 -5.55 -15.50 11.75
C THR A 154 -4.75 -15.40 13.05
N GLU A 155 -3.59 -16.06 13.08
CA GLU A 155 -2.67 -16.03 14.22
C GLU A 155 -2.12 -14.60 14.43
N LEU A 156 -1.74 -13.94 13.36
CA LEU A 156 -1.25 -12.56 13.35
C LEU A 156 -2.29 -11.58 13.91
N ILE A 157 -3.54 -11.70 13.47
CA ILE A 157 -4.66 -10.88 13.99
C ILE A 157 -4.84 -11.13 15.49
N ALA A 158 -4.89 -12.40 15.93
CA ALA A 158 -5.06 -12.76 17.32
C ALA A 158 -3.94 -12.21 18.22
N GLN A 159 -2.70 -12.34 17.76
CA GLN A 159 -1.53 -11.79 18.47
C GLN A 159 -1.58 -10.25 18.54
N GLY A 160 -1.88 -9.59 17.44
CA GLY A 160 -2.01 -8.13 17.41
C GLY A 160 -3.07 -7.63 18.38
N LEU A 161 -4.27 -8.21 18.38
CA LEU A 161 -5.34 -7.86 19.31
C LEU A 161 -4.91 -8.06 20.78
N SER A 162 -4.20 -9.15 21.06
CA SER A 162 -3.67 -9.46 22.40
C SER A 162 -2.63 -8.44 22.85
N ILE A 163 -1.66 -8.10 22.00
CA ILE A 163 -0.57 -7.15 22.30
C ILE A 163 -1.14 -5.77 22.66
N TRP A 164 -2.15 -5.31 21.91
CA TRP A 164 -2.74 -3.99 22.11
C TRP A 164 -3.95 -3.98 23.06
N ASN A 165 -4.27 -5.13 23.66
CA ASN A 165 -5.41 -5.31 24.56
C ASN A 165 -6.75 -4.84 23.94
N ILE A 166 -6.96 -5.20 22.67
CA ILE A 166 -8.18 -4.91 21.92
C ILE A 166 -9.02 -6.19 21.92
N PRO A 167 -10.28 -6.16 22.40
CA PRO A 167 -11.16 -7.31 22.30
C PRO A 167 -11.52 -7.59 20.83
N PRO A 168 -11.70 -8.86 20.46
CA PRO A 168 -12.11 -9.25 19.11
C PRO A 168 -13.51 -8.74 18.74
#